data_89c035d03e856ea16fe62b26c1abc3b2
#
_entry.id   89c035d03e856ea16fe62b26c1abc3b2
#
_cell.length_a   1.000
_cell.length_b   1.000
_cell.length_c   1.000
_cell.angle_alpha   90.00
_cell.angle_beta   90.00
_cell.angle_gamma   90.00
#
_symmetry.space_group_name_H-M   'P 1'
#
loop_
_entity.id
_entity.type
_entity.pdbx_description
1 polymer ?
#
loop_
_entity_poly.entity_id
_entity_poly.type
_entity_poly.pdbx_seq_one_letter_code
_entity_poly.pdbx_strand_id
1 'polypeptide(L)'
;TLAALDHLITATIARSTYERDLRHGINRFRWVEYSVSATVMVLLISAYSGITDITGILGIIGANVSMILFGWLQERMNPPGRAVTTMMPFWFGTLAGLAPWAAIATNLIGADTVPGFVYGVFFTQALLFFSFGLNQWLQYRGVGKWRDYVYGEKVYLVLSLVAKSLLAWYIYFGSLAE
;
A
#
# COMPACT_ATOMS: atom_id res chain seq x y z
N THR A 1 1.89 6.68 -13.63
CA THR A 1 2.40 8.07 -13.76
C THR A 1 2.79 8.69 -12.42
N LEU A 2 1.95 8.59 -11.34
CA LEU A 2 2.28 9.18 -10.03
C LEU A 2 3.57 8.61 -9.42
N ALA A 3 3.71 7.28 -9.38
CA ALA A 3 4.94 6.64 -8.90
C ALA A 3 6.17 7.00 -9.75
N ALA A 4 6.02 7.08 -11.07
CA ALA A 4 7.11 7.49 -11.96
C ALA A 4 7.57 8.94 -11.68
N LEU A 5 6.62 9.84 -11.39
CA LEU A 5 6.94 11.21 -11.01
C LEU A 5 7.68 11.27 -9.66
N ASP A 6 7.21 10.53 -8.65
CA ASP A 6 7.88 10.43 -7.35
C ASP A 6 9.31 9.88 -7.50
N HIS A 7 9.48 8.80 -8.27
CA HIS A 7 10.81 8.24 -8.52
C HIS A 7 11.73 9.21 -9.29
N LEU A 8 11.19 9.98 -10.22
CA LEU A 8 11.97 11.02 -10.92
C LEU A 8 12.40 12.12 -9.93
N ILE A 9 11.51 12.59 -9.07
CA ILE A 9 11.82 13.61 -8.06
C ILE A 9 12.87 13.08 -7.07
N THR A 10 12.71 11.86 -6.56
CA THR A 10 13.66 11.25 -5.61
C THR A 10 15.01 10.92 -6.25
N ALA A 11 15.05 10.62 -7.54
CA ALA A 11 16.28 10.37 -8.27
C ALA A 11 17.03 11.66 -8.69
N THR A 12 16.35 12.81 -8.72
CA THR A 12 16.90 14.08 -9.22
C THR A 12 16.88 15.19 -8.16
N ILE A 13 15.80 15.96 -8.10
CA ILE A 13 15.69 17.19 -7.30
C ILE A 13 15.80 16.91 -5.79
N ALA A 14 15.17 15.83 -5.31
CA ALA A 14 15.12 15.48 -3.90
C ALA A 14 16.17 14.43 -3.48
N ARG A 15 17.09 14.05 -4.37
CA ARG A 15 18.02 12.95 -4.17
C ARG A 15 18.82 13.05 -2.86
N SER A 16 19.40 14.19 -2.57
CA SER A 16 20.19 14.40 -1.35
C SER A 16 19.35 14.23 -0.08
N THR A 17 18.11 14.70 -0.09
CA THR A 17 17.16 14.54 1.02
C THR A 17 16.71 13.09 1.15
N TYR A 18 16.40 12.42 0.05
CA TYR A 18 16.02 11.02 0.02
C TYR A 18 17.14 10.12 0.55
N GLU A 19 18.38 10.27 0.06
CA GLU A 19 19.53 9.51 0.54
C GLU A 19 19.82 9.75 2.03
N ARG A 20 19.69 11.00 2.50
CA ARG A 20 19.82 11.34 3.91
C ARG A 20 18.76 10.62 4.76
N ASP A 21 17.51 10.66 4.32
CA ASP A 21 16.40 10.03 5.03
C ASP A 21 16.61 8.52 5.13
N LEU A 22 16.99 7.86 4.03
CA LEU A 22 17.30 6.42 4.04
C LEU A 22 18.41 6.05 5.02
N ARG A 23 19.47 6.88 5.15
CA ARG A 23 20.53 6.66 6.15
C ARG A 23 20.04 6.75 7.60
N HIS A 24 18.95 7.49 7.81
CA HIS A 24 18.28 7.58 9.11
C HIS A 24 17.13 6.55 9.27
N GLY A 25 16.96 5.65 8.29
CA GLY A 25 15.93 4.63 8.30
C GLY A 25 14.51 5.19 8.22
N ILE A 26 14.35 6.25 7.46
CA ILE A 26 13.07 6.92 7.20
C ILE A 26 12.91 7.06 5.70
N ASN A 27 11.72 6.80 5.18
CA ASN A 27 11.39 7.07 3.78
C ASN A 27 10.06 7.83 3.67
N ARG A 28 10.10 9.15 3.95
CA ARG A 28 8.90 10.01 3.87
C ARG A 28 8.29 10.04 2.47
N PHE A 29 9.09 9.96 1.42
CA PHE A 29 8.63 10.00 0.03
C PHE A 29 7.73 8.82 -0.28
N ARG A 30 8.11 7.61 0.13
CA ARG A 30 7.28 6.41 0.00
C ARG A 30 5.92 6.58 0.68
N TRP A 31 5.88 7.12 1.90
CA TRP A 31 4.63 7.27 2.63
C TRP A 31 3.69 8.30 2.00
N VAL A 32 4.25 9.40 1.48
CA VAL A 32 3.48 10.40 0.74
C VAL A 32 2.97 9.83 -0.58
N GLU A 33 3.85 9.19 -1.36
CA GLU A 33 3.49 8.56 -2.63
C GLU A 33 2.40 7.50 -2.44
N TYR A 34 2.55 6.61 -1.44
CA TYR A 34 1.56 5.56 -1.17
C TYR A 34 0.23 6.13 -0.68
N SER A 35 0.22 7.21 0.09
CA SER A 35 -1.02 7.86 0.52
C SER A 35 -1.90 8.27 -0.66
N VAL A 36 -1.29 8.62 -1.78
CA VAL A 36 -2.00 8.96 -3.01
C VAL A 36 -2.18 7.73 -3.90
N SER A 37 -1.10 7.07 -4.30
CA SER A 37 -1.15 6.02 -5.33
C SER A 37 -1.88 4.77 -4.87
N ALA A 38 -1.66 4.29 -3.64
CA ALA A 38 -2.37 3.12 -3.14
C ALA A 38 -3.84 3.44 -2.88
N THR A 39 -4.18 4.66 -2.48
CA THR A 39 -5.58 5.09 -2.34
C THR A 39 -6.29 5.08 -3.70
N VAL A 40 -5.66 5.60 -4.76
CA VAL A 40 -6.22 5.52 -6.11
C VAL A 40 -6.41 4.05 -6.55
N MET A 41 -5.45 3.16 -6.25
CA MET A 41 -5.58 1.74 -6.56
C MET A 41 -6.79 1.11 -5.84
N VAL A 42 -6.94 1.33 -4.54
CA VAL A 42 -8.07 0.78 -3.77
C VAL A 42 -9.40 1.36 -4.26
N LEU A 43 -9.45 2.64 -4.63
CA LEU A 43 -10.65 3.26 -5.22
C LEU A 43 -11.03 2.64 -6.56
N LEU A 44 -10.05 2.35 -7.43
CA LEU A 44 -10.31 1.63 -8.68
C LEU A 44 -10.88 0.24 -8.41
N ILE A 45 -10.29 -0.51 -7.49
CA ILE A 45 -10.79 -1.83 -7.09
C ILE A 45 -12.22 -1.73 -6.54
N SER A 46 -12.48 -0.75 -5.69
CA SER A 46 -13.81 -0.49 -5.11
C SER A 46 -14.85 -0.19 -6.17
N ALA A 47 -14.51 0.66 -7.16
CA ALA A 47 -15.40 1.01 -8.26
C ALA A 47 -15.76 -0.21 -9.12
N TYR A 48 -14.78 -1.03 -9.51
CA TYR A 48 -15.02 -2.28 -10.24
C TYR A 48 -15.80 -3.32 -9.41
N SER A 49 -15.71 -3.23 -8.08
CA SER A 49 -16.49 -4.06 -7.16
C SER A 49 -17.90 -3.51 -6.88
N GLY A 50 -18.31 -2.40 -7.54
CA GLY A 50 -19.64 -1.83 -7.44
C GLY A 50 -19.84 -0.81 -6.32
N ILE A 51 -18.78 -0.38 -5.60
CA ILE A 51 -18.87 0.68 -4.59
C ILE A 51 -18.77 2.03 -5.30
N THR A 52 -19.91 2.70 -5.46
CA THR A 52 -20.00 3.99 -6.17
C THR A 52 -20.58 5.12 -5.32
N ASP A 53 -21.09 4.81 -4.13
CA ASP A 53 -21.61 5.81 -3.22
C ASP A 53 -20.48 6.65 -2.59
N ILE A 54 -20.75 7.95 -2.45
CA ILE A 54 -19.75 8.91 -1.96
C ILE A 54 -19.33 8.63 -0.50
N THR A 55 -20.23 8.10 0.31
CA THR A 55 -19.97 7.81 1.73
C THR A 55 -18.98 6.67 1.86
N GLY A 56 -19.20 5.58 1.11
CA GLY A 56 -18.27 4.46 1.02
C GLY A 56 -16.90 4.88 0.49
N ILE A 57 -16.87 5.68 -0.58
CA ILE A 57 -15.65 6.22 -1.16
C ILE A 57 -14.85 7.04 -0.14
N LEU A 58 -15.50 7.97 0.58
CA LEU A 58 -14.83 8.78 1.61
C LEU A 58 -14.32 7.92 2.77
N GLY A 59 -15.11 6.92 3.20
CA GLY A 59 -14.68 5.96 4.21
C GLY A 59 -13.43 5.17 3.80
N ILE A 60 -13.39 4.68 2.57
CA ILE A 60 -12.26 3.95 2.00
C ILE A 60 -11.01 4.84 1.91
N ILE A 61 -11.15 6.08 1.43
CA ILE A 61 -10.04 7.05 1.39
C ILE A 61 -9.50 7.27 2.79
N GLY A 62 -10.36 7.60 3.75
CA GLY A 62 -9.97 7.88 5.12
C GLY A 62 -9.24 6.71 5.78
N ALA A 63 -9.78 5.51 5.65
CA ALA A 63 -9.20 4.30 6.23
C ALA A 63 -7.85 3.95 5.58
N ASN A 64 -7.75 4.02 4.25
CA ASN A 64 -6.52 3.68 3.53
C ASN A 64 -5.39 4.68 3.80
N VAL A 65 -5.69 5.98 3.76
CA VAL A 65 -4.71 7.04 4.09
C VAL A 65 -4.26 6.91 5.54
N SER A 66 -5.19 6.70 6.48
CA SER A 66 -4.86 6.49 7.90
C SER A 66 -3.93 5.30 8.11
N MET A 67 -4.19 4.17 7.45
CA MET A 67 -3.32 2.99 7.49
C MET A 67 -1.89 3.34 7.06
N ILE A 68 -1.73 4.07 5.97
CA ILE A 68 -0.41 4.45 5.44
C ILE A 68 0.31 5.41 6.39
N LEU A 69 -0.42 6.37 6.95
CA LEU A 69 0.14 7.30 7.95
C LEU A 69 0.52 6.60 9.26
N PHE A 70 -0.20 5.56 9.68
CA PHE A 70 0.22 4.69 10.77
C PHE A 70 1.51 3.93 10.46
N GLY A 71 1.71 3.52 9.20
CA GLY A 71 2.98 2.96 8.75
C GLY A 71 4.13 3.95 8.89
N TRP A 72 3.91 5.20 8.50
CA TRP A 72 4.89 6.29 8.69
C TRP A 72 5.14 6.57 10.17
N LEU A 73 4.10 6.61 10.99
CA LEU A 73 4.23 6.78 12.43
C LEU A 73 5.03 5.65 13.07
N GLN A 74 4.80 4.39 12.64
CA GLN A 74 5.58 3.23 13.06
C GLN A 74 7.07 3.44 12.78
N GLU A 75 7.42 3.92 11.59
CA GLU A 75 8.80 4.22 11.20
C GLU A 75 9.40 5.34 12.05
N ARG A 76 8.67 6.42 12.29
CA ARG A 76 9.11 7.56 13.11
C ARG A 76 9.34 7.21 14.59
N MET A 77 8.52 6.33 15.14
CA MET A 77 8.62 5.90 16.54
C MET A 77 9.70 4.84 16.78
N ASN A 78 10.18 4.18 15.74
CA ASN A 78 11.13 3.08 15.83
C ASN A 78 12.33 3.29 14.90
N PRO A 79 13.18 4.29 15.15
CA PRO A 79 14.35 4.56 14.31
C PRO A 79 15.34 3.39 14.34
N PRO A 80 16.07 3.14 13.23
CA PRO A 80 17.02 2.04 13.11
C PRO A 80 18.14 2.13 14.17
N GLY A 81 18.71 0.97 14.50
CA GLY A 81 19.79 0.85 15.47
C GLY A 81 19.35 0.92 16.93
N ARG A 82 18.04 1.00 17.20
CA ARG A 82 17.45 0.91 18.54
C ARG A 82 16.50 -0.28 18.62
N ALA A 83 16.28 -0.77 19.83
CA ALA A 83 15.24 -1.75 20.08
C ALA A 83 13.87 -1.15 19.70
N VAL A 84 12.99 -1.97 19.12
CA VAL A 84 11.62 -1.55 18.78
C VAL A 84 10.89 -1.10 20.04
N THR A 85 10.51 0.17 20.07
CA THR A 85 9.84 0.78 21.22
C THR A 85 8.39 0.30 21.32
N THR A 86 7.70 0.25 20.20
CA THR A 86 6.30 -0.13 20.14
C THR A 86 5.90 -0.61 18.73
N MET A 87 4.94 -1.53 18.68
CA MET A 87 4.27 -1.97 17.45
C MET A 87 2.82 -1.46 17.36
N MET A 88 2.41 -0.56 18.25
CA MET A 88 1.03 -0.05 18.27
C MET A 88 0.61 0.60 16.96
N PRO A 89 1.39 1.51 16.35
CA PRO A 89 0.99 2.11 15.08
C PRO A 89 0.82 1.07 13.97
N PHE A 90 1.68 0.05 13.93
CA PHE A 90 1.55 -1.05 12.99
C PHE A 90 0.20 -1.77 13.13
N TRP A 91 -0.20 -2.11 14.35
CA TRP A 91 -1.48 -2.81 14.59
C TRP A 91 -2.69 -1.92 14.30
N PHE A 92 -2.63 -0.63 14.66
CA PHE A 92 -3.69 0.32 14.33
C PHE A 92 -3.80 0.52 12.81
N GLY A 93 -2.66 0.61 12.12
CA GLY A 93 -2.63 0.65 10.67
C GLY A 93 -3.20 -0.62 10.03
N THR A 94 -2.86 -1.79 10.56
CA THR A 94 -3.41 -3.07 10.10
C THR A 94 -4.94 -3.09 10.23
N LEU A 95 -5.47 -2.66 11.38
CA LEU A 95 -6.91 -2.59 11.61
C LEU A 95 -7.59 -1.61 10.64
N ALA A 96 -7.02 -0.40 10.46
CA ALA A 96 -7.52 0.57 9.50
C ALA A 96 -7.51 0.02 8.06
N GLY A 97 -6.44 -0.69 7.69
CA GLY A 97 -6.29 -1.29 6.37
C GLY A 97 -7.24 -2.45 6.08
N LEU A 98 -7.77 -3.12 7.09
CA LEU A 98 -8.79 -4.16 6.90
C LEU A 98 -10.14 -3.59 6.44
N ALA A 99 -10.47 -2.36 6.83
CA ALA A 99 -11.80 -1.78 6.57
C ALA A 99 -12.12 -1.64 5.05
N PRO A 100 -11.25 -1.09 4.18
CA PRO A 100 -11.51 -1.06 2.75
C PRO A 100 -11.71 -2.44 2.13
N TRP A 101 -10.90 -3.42 2.53
CA TRP A 101 -10.98 -4.78 2.00
C TRP A 101 -12.23 -5.51 2.48
N ALA A 102 -12.67 -5.27 3.72
CA ALA A 102 -13.94 -5.80 4.22
C ALA A 102 -15.13 -5.18 3.46
N ALA A 103 -15.12 -3.87 3.21
CA ALA A 103 -16.15 -3.21 2.41
C ALA A 103 -16.24 -3.78 0.99
N ILE A 104 -15.09 -3.94 0.31
CA ILE A 104 -15.03 -4.52 -1.04
C ILE A 104 -15.53 -5.97 -1.02
N ALA A 105 -15.07 -6.80 -0.07
CA ALA A 105 -15.49 -8.19 0.03
C ALA A 105 -17.00 -8.31 0.27
N THR A 106 -17.56 -7.48 1.17
CA THR A 106 -19.01 -7.48 1.46
C THR A 106 -19.81 -7.11 0.22
N ASN A 107 -19.34 -6.12 -0.55
CA ASN A 107 -20.01 -5.71 -1.78
C ASN A 107 -19.95 -6.80 -2.87
N LEU A 108 -18.79 -7.46 -3.02
CA LEU A 108 -18.64 -8.57 -3.96
C LEU A 108 -19.51 -9.78 -3.62
N ILE A 109 -19.71 -10.08 -2.33
CA ILE A 109 -20.58 -11.18 -1.87
C ILE A 109 -22.06 -10.85 -2.11
N GLY A 110 -22.43 -9.57 -1.95
CA GLY A 110 -23.82 -9.12 -2.11
C GLY A 110 -24.23 -8.76 -3.54
N ALA A 111 -23.31 -8.77 -4.50
CA ALA A 111 -23.59 -8.39 -5.88
C ALA A 111 -24.17 -9.56 -6.67
N ASP A 112 -25.27 -9.33 -7.41
CA ASP A 112 -25.90 -10.35 -8.24
C ASP A 112 -25.03 -10.77 -9.43
N THR A 113 -24.30 -9.82 -10.00
CA THR A 113 -23.40 -10.04 -11.16
C THR A 113 -22.15 -9.19 -11.04
N VAL A 114 -21.00 -9.84 -11.04
CA VAL A 114 -19.67 -9.19 -11.07
C VAL A 114 -18.83 -9.88 -12.14
N PRO A 115 -18.16 -9.12 -13.01
CA PRO A 115 -17.25 -9.68 -14.00
C PRO A 115 -16.18 -10.57 -13.34
N GLY A 116 -15.88 -11.72 -13.95
CA GLY A 116 -14.97 -12.71 -13.36
C GLY A 116 -13.57 -12.18 -13.06
N PHE A 117 -13.07 -11.24 -13.89
CA PHE A 117 -11.75 -10.63 -13.67
C PHE A 117 -11.68 -9.81 -12.39
N VAL A 118 -12.80 -9.25 -11.89
CA VAL A 118 -12.84 -8.45 -10.64
C VAL A 118 -12.48 -9.31 -9.42
N TYR A 119 -12.92 -10.57 -9.40
CA TYR A 119 -12.48 -11.51 -8.36
C TYR A 119 -10.97 -11.75 -8.42
N GLY A 120 -10.40 -11.90 -9.63
CA GLY A 120 -8.96 -12.00 -9.81
C GLY A 120 -8.22 -10.77 -9.30
N VAL A 121 -8.72 -9.57 -9.60
CA VAL A 121 -8.21 -8.30 -9.05
C VAL A 121 -8.26 -8.32 -7.52
N PHE A 122 -9.43 -8.63 -6.94
CA PHE A 122 -9.62 -8.62 -5.49
C PHE A 122 -8.61 -9.52 -4.77
N PHE A 123 -8.56 -10.81 -5.11
CA PHE A 123 -7.68 -11.76 -4.41
C PHE A 123 -6.20 -11.44 -4.61
N THR A 124 -5.79 -11.10 -5.84
CA THR A 124 -4.39 -10.79 -6.14
C THR A 124 -3.94 -9.51 -5.43
N GLN A 125 -4.76 -8.47 -5.50
CA GLN A 125 -4.41 -7.19 -4.89
C GLN A 125 -4.50 -7.24 -3.36
N ALA A 126 -5.45 -7.98 -2.78
CA ALA A 126 -5.49 -8.21 -1.34
C ALA A 126 -4.21 -8.91 -0.85
N LEU A 127 -3.78 -9.99 -1.53
CA LEU A 127 -2.54 -10.68 -1.20
C LEU A 127 -1.32 -9.75 -1.26
N LEU A 128 -1.20 -8.97 -2.33
CA LEU A 128 -0.12 -8.00 -2.49
C LEU A 128 -0.17 -6.91 -1.42
N PHE A 129 -1.35 -6.38 -1.13
CA PHE A 129 -1.55 -5.37 -0.09
C PHE A 129 -1.09 -5.86 1.28
N PHE A 130 -1.51 -7.04 1.71
CA PHE A 130 -1.08 -7.59 2.99
C PHE A 130 0.41 -7.95 3.02
N SER A 131 1.03 -8.24 1.88
CA SER A 131 2.48 -8.47 1.82
C SER A 131 3.31 -7.21 2.10
N PHE A 132 2.78 -5.99 1.88
CA PHE A 132 3.42 -4.75 2.35
C PHE A 132 3.46 -4.69 3.89
N GLY A 133 2.36 -5.05 4.55
CA GLY A 133 2.33 -5.15 6.02
C GLY A 133 3.28 -6.23 6.54
N LEU A 134 3.33 -7.39 5.89
CA LEU A 134 4.28 -8.45 6.24
C LEU A 134 5.73 -7.96 6.08
N ASN A 135 6.06 -7.26 4.99
CA ASN A 135 7.40 -6.68 4.79
C ASN A 135 7.77 -5.73 5.94
N GLN A 136 6.85 -4.84 6.34
CA GLN A 136 7.05 -3.94 7.47
C GLN A 136 7.26 -4.71 8.80
N TRP A 137 6.43 -5.71 9.04
CA TRP A 137 6.54 -6.54 10.25
C TRP A 137 7.88 -7.27 10.32
N LEU A 138 8.33 -7.89 9.21
CA LEU A 138 9.63 -8.58 9.12
C LEU A 138 10.79 -7.62 9.38
N GLN A 139 10.70 -6.38 8.86
CA GLN A 139 11.69 -5.32 9.04
C GLN A 139 11.82 -4.93 10.52
N TYR A 140 10.71 -4.70 11.23
CA TYR A 140 10.74 -4.38 12.67
C TYR A 140 11.08 -5.56 13.56
N ARG A 141 10.82 -6.79 13.12
CA ARG A 141 11.28 -8.00 13.81
C ARG A 141 12.72 -8.37 13.51
N GLY A 142 13.35 -7.72 12.55
CA GLY A 142 14.73 -7.98 12.16
C GLY A 142 14.97 -9.41 11.68
N VAL A 143 14.02 -10.00 10.94
CA VAL A 143 14.10 -11.39 10.49
C VAL A 143 15.04 -11.51 9.29
N GLY A 144 16.11 -12.29 9.42
CA GLY A 144 17.02 -12.58 8.30
C GLY A 144 17.57 -11.31 7.63
N LYS A 145 17.34 -11.16 6.32
CA LYS A 145 17.80 -10.02 5.51
C LYS A 145 17.08 -8.71 5.86
N TRP A 146 15.89 -8.76 6.45
CA TRP A 146 15.12 -7.58 6.86
C TRP A 146 15.73 -6.82 8.05
N ARG A 147 16.82 -7.32 8.66
CA ARG A 147 17.64 -6.52 9.60
C ARG A 147 18.25 -5.30 8.94
N ASP A 148 18.52 -5.39 7.63
CA ASP A 148 18.94 -4.25 6.84
C ASP A 148 17.71 -3.46 6.38
N TYR A 149 17.63 -2.20 6.80
CA TYR A 149 16.54 -1.29 6.41
C TYR A 149 16.42 -1.17 4.89
N VAL A 150 17.57 -1.04 4.20
CA VAL A 150 17.60 -0.90 2.73
C VAL A 150 17.06 -2.14 2.01
N TYR A 151 17.22 -3.33 2.60
CA TYR A 151 16.63 -4.53 2.03
C TYR A 151 15.10 -4.46 2.05
N GLY A 152 14.49 -4.06 3.19
CA GLY A 152 13.05 -3.85 3.28
C GLY A 152 12.53 -2.81 2.29
N GLU A 153 13.29 -1.71 2.09
CA GLU A 153 12.97 -0.69 1.09
C GLU A 153 12.95 -1.24 -0.35
N LYS A 154 13.93 -2.07 -0.71
CA LYS A 154 13.95 -2.76 -2.02
C LYS A 154 12.72 -3.66 -2.20
N VAL A 155 12.31 -4.36 -1.16
CA VAL A 155 11.10 -5.20 -1.20
C VAL A 155 9.87 -4.34 -1.43
N TYR A 156 9.74 -3.19 -0.77
CA TYR A 156 8.64 -2.25 -1.05
C TYR A 156 8.60 -1.78 -2.49
N LEU A 157 9.74 -1.46 -3.10
CA LEU A 157 9.82 -1.07 -4.52
C LEU A 157 9.31 -2.17 -5.45
N VAL A 158 9.75 -3.41 -5.21
CA VAL A 158 9.33 -4.57 -6.02
C VAL A 158 7.83 -4.82 -5.85
N LEU A 159 7.32 -4.85 -4.61
CA LEU A 159 5.90 -5.03 -4.33
C LEU A 159 5.05 -3.94 -4.99
N SER A 160 5.48 -2.69 -4.91
CA SER A 160 4.79 -1.55 -5.53
C SER A 160 4.73 -1.68 -7.06
N LEU A 161 5.85 -2.04 -7.69
CA LEU A 161 5.90 -2.24 -9.14
C LEU A 161 4.97 -3.40 -9.57
N VAL A 162 5.03 -4.53 -8.87
CA VAL A 162 4.21 -5.71 -9.19
C VAL A 162 2.73 -5.39 -8.99
N ALA A 163 2.34 -4.81 -7.85
CA ALA A 163 0.94 -4.50 -7.56
C ALA A 163 0.32 -3.53 -8.58
N LYS A 164 1.03 -2.43 -8.88
CA LYS A 164 0.57 -1.43 -9.86
C LYS A 164 0.49 -1.99 -11.28
N SER A 165 1.49 -2.77 -11.68
CA SER A 165 1.50 -3.41 -13.01
C SER A 165 0.38 -4.43 -13.15
N LEU A 166 0.21 -5.32 -12.18
CA LEU A 166 -0.85 -6.32 -12.22
C LEU A 166 -2.23 -5.68 -12.25
N LEU A 167 -2.48 -4.66 -11.41
CA LEU A 167 -3.77 -3.97 -11.43
C LEU A 167 -4.03 -3.33 -12.81
N ALA A 168 -3.04 -2.66 -13.40
CA ALA A 168 -3.18 -2.04 -14.70
C ALA A 168 -3.50 -3.07 -15.80
N TRP A 169 -2.81 -4.22 -15.80
CA TRP A 169 -3.06 -5.29 -16.78
C TRP A 169 -4.41 -5.98 -16.58
N TYR A 170 -4.82 -6.22 -15.32
CA TYR A 170 -6.15 -6.78 -15.04
C TYR A 170 -7.26 -5.87 -15.56
N ILE A 171 -7.16 -4.56 -15.31
CA ILE A 171 -8.16 -3.60 -15.80
C ILE A 171 -8.15 -3.55 -17.33
N TYR A 172 -6.96 -3.46 -17.93
CA TYR A 172 -6.84 -3.38 -19.38
C TYR A 172 -7.43 -4.61 -20.09
N PHE A 173 -7.00 -5.81 -19.73
CA PHE A 173 -7.52 -7.04 -20.35
C PHE A 173 -8.95 -7.36 -19.92
N GLY A 174 -9.33 -7.09 -18.67
CA GLY A 174 -10.69 -7.29 -18.20
C GLY A 174 -11.70 -6.44 -18.96
N SER A 175 -11.38 -5.16 -19.20
CA SER A 175 -12.23 -4.25 -19.96
C SER A 175 -12.31 -4.55 -21.47
N LEU A 176 -11.40 -5.37 -22.01
CA LEU A 176 -11.45 -5.82 -23.41
C LEU A 176 -12.24 -7.12 -23.58
N ALA A 177 -12.47 -7.86 -22.50
CA ALA A 177 -13.15 -9.16 -22.53
C ALA A 177 -14.67 -9.05 -22.33
N GLU A 178 -15.17 -7.86 -22.00
CA GLU A 178 -16.58 -7.49 -21.90
C GLU A 178 -17.04 -6.78 -23.17
#